data_5e341db5d61a14b827caac97435677ed
#
_entry.id   5e341db5d61a14b827caac97435677ed
#
_cell.length_a   1.000
_cell.length_b   1.000
_cell.length_c   1.000
_cell.angle_alpha   90.00
_cell.angle_beta   90.00
_cell.angle_gamma   90.00
#
_symmetry.space_group_name_H-M   'P 1'
#
loop_
_entity.id
_entity.type
_entity.pdbx_description
1 polymer ?
#
loop_
_entity_poly.entity_id
_entity_poly.type
_entity_poly.pdbx_seq_one_letter_code
_entity_poly.pdbx_strand_id
1 'polypeptide(L)'
;MEKYNVDKSLYIVIPCYNEEAVLPITAPMFLNKINSLIDQGLCNDKSKVVFVNDGSKDGTWDIIQNLAKENDKYAGVTLTRNRGHQNALLAGLMWAKDRCDVTISIDCDGQDDINAMDEMMKNYRDGCHVVYGVRSKRDTDTFFKRVTAEGFYKFMTLMGADTVFNHADYRLMSKEALDGLAQFKEVNLFLRGTVPMVGYKSTSVYYERFERIAGESHYPFSKMLNLALNGITSLSVKPLRYITGLGVVMSLASFIAILWAIITKIAGHAISGWTSMICVMAFLGGIQLFCLGVIGEYIGKIYSETKARPRYIIEKTTEDEKENN
;
A
#
# COMPACT_ATOMS: atom_id res chain seq x y z
N MET A 1 -18.42 30.22 -18.73
CA MET A 1 -18.14 28.76 -18.77
C MET A 1 -16.92 28.58 -19.64
N GLU A 2 -15.73 28.55 -19.04
CA GLU A 2 -14.52 28.15 -19.75
C GLU A 2 -14.70 26.72 -20.22
N LYS A 3 -14.53 26.46 -21.53
CA LYS A 3 -14.46 25.13 -22.09
C LYS A 3 -13.30 24.41 -21.41
N TYR A 4 -13.60 23.51 -20.48
CA TYR A 4 -12.61 22.64 -19.86
C TYR A 4 -11.84 21.91 -20.97
N ASN A 5 -10.53 22.03 -20.91
CA ASN A 5 -9.63 21.50 -21.92
C ASN A 5 -9.74 19.95 -21.92
N VAL A 6 -10.36 19.39 -22.95
CA VAL A 6 -10.60 17.95 -23.17
C VAL A 6 -9.30 17.19 -23.47
N ASP A 7 -8.15 17.90 -23.40
CA ASP A 7 -6.86 17.47 -23.95
C ASP A 7 -5.98 16.68 -22.95
N LYS A 8 -6.56 16.09 -21.90
CA LYS A 8 -5.81 15.32 -20.91
C LYS A 8 -5.87 13.82 -21.17
N SER A 9 -4.71 13.18 -21.22
CA SER A 9 -4.57 11.73 -21.37
C SER A 9 -4.64 11.03 -20.02
N LEU A 10 -5.44 9.94 -19.96
CA LEU A 10 -5.61 9.09 -18.79
C LEU A 10 -5.00 7.70 -19.04
N TYR A 11 -4.15 7.23 -18.14
CA TYR A 11 -3.73 5.82 -18.12
C TYR A 11 -4.33 5.10 -16.91
N ILE A 12 -5.09 4.02 -17.19
CA ILE A 12 -5.60 3.12 -16.15
C ILE A 12 -4.52 2.07 -15.89
N VAL A 13 -3.88 2.08 -14.72
CA VAL A 13 -2.74 1.21 -14.38
C VAL A 13 -3.24 0.04 -13.50
N ILE A 14 -3.05 -1.17 -13.98
CA ILE A 14 -3.61 -2.40 -13.43
C ILE A 14 -2.50 -3.42 -13.17
N PRO A 15 -2.08 -3.64 -11.91
CA PRO A 15 -1.11 -4.69 -11.59
C PRO A 15 -1.76 -6.08 -11.69
N CYS A 16 -1.05 -7.03 -12.32
CA CYS A 16 -1.49 -8.39 -12.58
C CYS A 16 -0.44 -9.40 -12.11
N TYR A 17 -0.88 -10.45 -11.42
CA TYR A 17 -0.02 -11.59 -11.07
C TYR A 17 -0.80 -12.89 -11.07
N ASN A 18 -0.54 -13.75 -12.06
CA ASN A 18 -1.27 -14.99 -12.33
C ASN A 18 -2.79 -14.74 -12.49
N GLU A 19 -3.15 -13.87 -13.42
CA GLU A 19 -4.51 -13.42 -13.71
C GLU A 19 -5.01 -13.90 -15.08
N GLU A 20 -4.48 -15.03 -15.59
CA GLU A 20 -4.85 -15.64 -16.87
C GLU A 20 -6.36 -15.86 -17.01
N ALA A 21 -7.03 -16.28 -15.92
CA ALA A 21 -8.47 -16.52 -15.92
C ALA A 21 -9.32 -15.24 -15.82
N VAL A 22 -8.75 -14.16 -15.31
CA VAL A 22 -9.46 -12.90 -14.99
C VAL A 22 -9.36 -11.89 -16.11
N LEU A 23 -8.17 -11.74 -16.72
CA LEU A 23 -7.89 -10.75 -17.76
C LEU A 23 -8.84 -10.79 -18.96
N PRO A 24 -9.21 -11.98 -19.51
CA PRO A 24 -10.14 -12.02 -20.65
C PRO A 24 -11.52 -11.41 -20.34
N ILE A 25 -11.92 -11.41 -19.08
CA ILE A 25 -13.21 -10.87 -18.62
C ILE A 25 -13.10 -9.38 -18.30
N THR A 26 -12.03 -8.98 -17.60
CA THR A 26 -11.90 -7.61 -17.07
C THR A 26 -11.29 -6.63 -18.06
N ALA A 27 -10.41 -7.07 -18.97
CA ALA A 27 -9.81 -6.18 -19.96
C ALA A 27 -10.84 -5.45 -20.85
N PRO A 28 -11.89 -6.13 -21.40
CA PRO A 28 -12.95 -5.44 -22.12
C PRO A 28 -13.74 -4.44 -21.26
N MET A 29 -13.90 -4.70 -19.95
CA MET A 29 -14.58 -3.77 -19.04
C MET A 29 -13.80 -2.46 -18.91
N PHE A 30 -12.47 -2.55 -18.74
CA PHE A 30 -11.62 -1.36 -18.65
C PHE A 30 -11.55 -0.59 -19.98
N LEU A 31 -11.53 -1.30 -21.13
CA LEU A 31 -11.58 -0.67 -22.45
C LEU A 31 -12.88 0.09 -22.66
N ASN A 32 -14.00 -0.53 -22.33
CA ASN A 32 -15.32 0.11 -22.43
C ASN A 32 -15.39 1.34 -21.52
N LYS A 33 -14.80 1.26 -20.32
CA LYS A 33 -14.77 2.39 -19.39
C LYS A 33 -13.95 3.56 -19.93
N ILE A 34 -12.75 3.31 -20.47
CA ILE A 34 -11.93 4.38 -21.02
C ILE A 34 -12.59 5.04 -22.23
N ASN A 35 -13.23 4.24 -23.10
CA ASN A 35 -14.01 4.77 -24.23
C ASN A 35 -15.18 5.64 -23.75
N SER A 36 -15.92 5.20 -22.73
CA SER A 36 -16.99 5.99 -22.12
C SER A 36 -16.48 7.31 -21.53
N LEU A 37 -15.29 7.33 -20.91
CA LEU A 37 -14.68 8.56 -20.39
C LEU A 37 -14.27 9.52 -21.51
N ILE A 38 -13.81 8.98 -22.66
CA ILE A 38 -13.50 9.75 -23.87
C ILE A 38 -14.79 10.36 -24.44
N ASP A 39 -15.85 9.57 -24.60
CA ASP A 39 -17.14 10.02 -25.14
C ASP A 39 -17.78 11.10 -24.25
N GLN A 40 -17.59 11.01 -22.94
CA GLN A 40 -18.00 12.04 -21.98
C GLN A 40 -17.09 13.29 -22.01
N GLY A 41 -16.03 13.28 -22.81
CA GLY A 41 -15.04 14.33 -22.86
C GLY A 41 -14.28 14.49 -21.53
N LEU A 42 -14.13 13.44 -20.73
CA LEU A 42 -13.37 13.44 -19.47
C LEU A 42 -11.87 13.18 -19.68
N CYS A 43 -11.50 12.53 -20.77
CA CYS A 43 -10.12 12.35 -21.24
C CYS A 43 -10.05 12.33 -22.76
N ASN A 44 -8.85 12.31 -23.33
CA ASN A 44 -8.63 12.31 -24.78
C ASN A 44 -8.37 10.91 -25.35
N ASP A 45 -8.28 10.81 -26.68
CA ASP A 45 -8.05 9.55 -27.39
C ASP A 45 -6.69 8.90 -27.17
N LYS A 46 -5.70 9.62 -26.61
CA LYS A 46 -4.39 9.06 -26.26
C LYS A 46 -4.42 8.26 -24.95
N SER A 47 -5.59 8.18 -24.31
CA SER A 47 -5.79 7.45 -23.06
C SER A 47 -5.68 5.94 -23.27
N LYS A 48 -5.07 5.22 -22.31
CA LYS A 48 -4.76 3.78 -22.40
C LYS A 48 -5.09 3.00 -21.13
N VAL A 49 -5.30 1.72 -21.29
CA VAL A 49 -5.33 0.71 -20.22
C VAL A 49 -3.95 0.04 -20.18
N VAL A 50 -3.27 0.11 -19.05
CA VAL A 50 -1.90 -0.37 -18.88
C VAL A 50 -1.89 -1.54 -17.88
N PHE A 51 -1.63 -2.74 -18.36
CA PHE A 51 -1.45 -3.91 -17.51
C PHE A 51 0.01 -4.06 -17.11
N VAL A 52 0.24 -4.27 -15.81
CA VAL A 52 1.58 -4.45 -15.26
C VAL A 52 1.74 -5.87 -14.76
N ASN A 53 2.42 -6.69 -15.52
CA ASN A 53 2.69 -8.09 -15.17
C ASN A 53 3.82 -8.17 -14.12
N ASP A 54 3.51 -8.64 -12.93
CA ASP A 54 4.46 -8.82 -11.82
C ASP A 54 5.19 -10.18 -11.91
N GLY A 55 5.74 -10.51 -13.09
CA GLY A 55 6.48 -11.75 -13.32
C GLY A 55 5.61 -12.99 -13.12
N SER A 56 4.43 -13.03 -13.71
CA SER A 56 3.52 -14.17 -13.69
C SER A 56 4.16 -15.43 -14.28
N LYS A 57 3.66 -16.60 -13.84
CA LYS A 57 4.13 -17.91 -14.30
C LYS A 57 3.14 -18.63 -15.21
N ASP A 58 1.95 -18.07 -15.38
CA ASP A 58 0.87 -18.51 -16.25
C ASP A 58 0.83 -17.71 -17.56
N GLY A 59 -0.23 -17.85 -18.35
CA GLY A 59 -0.43 -17.15 -19.63
C GLY A 59 -0.75 -15.66 -19.52
N THR A 60 -0.66 -15.05 -18.34
CA THR A 60 -1.02 -13.62 -18.13
C THR A 60 -0.30 -12.69 -19.10
N TRP A 61 1.01 -12.85 -19.28
CA TRP A 61 1.78 -11.96 -20.18
C TRP A 61 1.41 -12.14 -21.65
N ASP A 62 1.20 -13.36 -22.09
CA ASP A 62 0.81 -13.66 -23.48
C ASP A 62 -0.55 -13.02 -23.81
N ILE A 63 -1.49 -13.04 -22.87
CA ILE A 63 -2.79 -12.37 -23.01
C ILE A 63 -2.58 -10.85 -23.14
N ILE A 64 -1.78 -10.23 -22.29
CA ILE A 64 -1.51 -8.79 -22.34
C ILE A 64 -0.88 -8.39 -23.69
N GLN A 65 0.07 -9.17 -24.20
CA GLN A 65 0.68 -8.93 -25.52
C GLN A 65 -0.36 -9.02 -26.64
N ASN A 66 -1.25 -10.03 -26.61
CA ASN A 66 -2.29 -10.19 -27.61
C ASN A 66 -3.30 -9.02 -27.57
N LEU A 67 -3.74 -8.61 -26.39
CA LEU A 67 -4.60 -7.43 -26.24
C LEU A 67 -3.97 -6.17 -26.83
N ALA A 68 -2.68 -5.94 -26.57
CA ALA A 68 -1.94 -4.78 -27.09
C ALA A 68 -1.69 -4.83 -28.62
N LYS A 69 -1.70 -6.04 -29.23
CA LYS A 69 -1.66 -6.20 -30.70
C LYS A 69 -3.02 -5.93 -31.32
N GLU A 70 -4.10 -6.33 -30.67
CA GLU A 70 -5.47 -6.18 -31.17
C GLU A 70 -6.00 -4.74 -31.05
N ASN A 71 -5.58 -4.00 -30.02
CA ASN A 71 -6.08 -2.63 -29.79
C ASN A 71 -5.00 -1.74 -29.18
N ASP A 72 -4.72 -0.60 -29.81
CA ASP A 72 -3.69 0.37 -29.39
C ASP A 72 -3.99 1.07 -28.05
N LYS A 73 -5.22 0.97 -27.56
CA LYS A 73 -5.58 1.45 -26.22
C LYS A 73 -5.10 0.54 -25.10
N TYR A 74 -4.61 -0.65 -25.41
CA TYR A 74 -3.94 -1.51 -24.43
C TYR A 74 -2.43 -1.35 -24.50
N ALA A 75 -1.79 -1.34 -23.34
CA ALA A 75 -0.36 -1.41 -23.19
C ALA A 75 0.01 -2.37 -22.06
N GLY A 76 1.19 -2.95 -22.15
CA GLY A 76 1.71 -3.89 -21.17
C GLY A 76 3.12 -3.55 -20.72
N VAL A 77 3.38 -3.72 -19.44
CA VAL A 77 4.71 -3.65 -18.82
C VAL A 77 4.96 -4.95 -18.09
N THR A 78 6.06 -5.64 -18.30
CA THR A 78 6.40 -6.85 -17.55
C THR A 78 7.66 -6.67 -16.73
N LEU A 79 7.62 -7.19 -15.49
CA LEU A 79 8.77 -7.20 -14.59
C LEU A 79 9.57 -8.50 -14.74
N THR A 80 10.88 -8.44 -14.52
CA THR A 80 11.79 -9.60 -14.61
C THR A 80 11.44 -10.73 -13.64
N ARG A 81 10.71 -10.44 -12.54
CA ARG A 81 10.22 -11.40 -11.54
C ARG A 81 9.17 -10.78 -10.65
N ASN A 82 8.43 -11.59 -9.90
CA ASN A 82 7.49 -11.10 -8.89
C ASN A 82 8.19 -10.23 -7.83
N ARG A 83 7.67 -9.02 -7.64
CA ARG A 83 8.13 -8.00 -6.68
C ARG A 83 7.04 -7.60 -5.69
N GLY A 84 5.86 -8.16 -5.84
CA GLY A 84 4.67 -7.88 -5.06
C GLY A 84 3.87 -6.69 -5.58
N HIS A 85 2.59 -6.71 -5.29
CA HIS A 85 1.57 -5.81 -5.81
C HIS A 85 1.98 -4.32 -5.79
N GLN A 86 2.50 -3.81 -4.68
CA GLN A 86 2.86 -2.39 -4.56
C GLN A 86 4.03 -1.97 -5.47
N ASN A 87 5.02 -2.86 -5.66
CA ASN A 87 6.13 -2.57 -6.55
C ASN A 87 5.73 -2.68 -8.03
N ALA A 88 4.84 -3.62 -8.38
CA ALA A 88 4.27 -3.71 -9.71
C ALA A 88 3.44 -2.46 -10.02
N LEU A 89 2.57 -2.06 -9.11
CA LEU A 89 1.79 -0.82 -9.24
C LEU A 89 2.70 0.39 -9.41
N LEU A 90 3.74 0.53 -8.58
CA LEU A 90 4.70 1.63 -8.70
C LEU A 90 5.42 1.61 -10.06
N ALA A 91 5.81 0.42 -10.56
CA ALA A 91 6.45 0.30 -11.86
C ALA A 91 5.56 0.84 -12.99
N GLY A 92 4.28 0.48 -12.97
CA GLY A 92 3.30 0.99 -13.93
C GLY A 92 3.07 2.49 -13.82
N LEU A 93 2.94 3.02 -12.59
CA LEU A 93 2.77 4.46 -12.36
C LEU A 93 4.00 5.26 -12.84
N MET A 94 5.20 4.79 -12.55
CA MET A 94 6.44 5.45 -12.99
C MET A 94 6.65 5.35 -14.50
N TRP A 95 6.24 4.24 -15.13
CA TRP A 95 6.25 4.10 -16.58
C TRP A 95 5.22 5.04 -17.25
N ALA A 96 4.04 5.19 -16.65
CA ALA A 96 2.97 6.06 -17.15
C ALA A 96 3.25 7.55 -16.95
N LYS A 97 4.01 7.93 -15.93
CA LYS A 97 4.27 9.30 -15.49
C LYS A 97 4.70 10.26 -16.60
N ASP A 98 5.55 9.79 -17.53
CA ASP A 98 6.08 10.61 -18.62
C ASP A 98 5.29 10.44 -19.94
N ARG A 99 4.18 9.67 -19.91
CA ARG A 99 3.37 9.30 -21.07
C ARG A 99 1.93 9.79 -21.02
N CYS A 100 1.46 10.19 -19.86
CA CYS A 100 0.10 10.71 -19.68
C CYS A 100 0.03 11.86 -18.66
N ASP A 101 -1.09 12.56 -18.63
CA ASP A 101 -1.35 13.66 -17.71
C ASP A 101 -1.86 13.20 -16.35
N VAL A 102 -2.58 12.07 -16.34
CA VAL A 102 -3.22 11.53 -15.14
C VAL A 102 -3.29 10.00 -15.20
N THR A 103 -3.13 9.37 -14.04
CA THR A 103 -3.30 7.92 -13.90
C THR A 103 -4.44 7.60 -12.96
N ILE A 104 -5.09 6.47 -13.19
CA ILE A 104 -5.97 5.83 -12.21
C ILE A 104 -5.44 4.41 -12.01
N SER A 105 -5.07 4.07 -10.77
CA SER A 105 -4.72 2.70 -10.39
C SER A 105 -5.95 1.93 -9.91
N ILE A 106 -6.08 0.66 -10.29
CA ILE A 106 -7.18 -0.22 -9.88
C ILE A 106 -6.71 -1.68 -9.91
N ASP A 107 -7.31 -2.53 -9.07
CA ASP A 107 -7.04 -3.97 -9.05
C ASP A 107 -7.65 -4.67 -10.27
N CYS A 108 -7.01 -5.77 -10.73
CA CYS A 108 -7.45 -6.53 -11.91
C CYS A 108 -8.72 -7.34 -11.69
N ASP A 109 -9.09 -7.64 -10.42
CA ASP A 109 -10.10 -8.65 -10.04
C ASP A 109 -11.57 -8.23 -10.25
N GLY A 110 -11.80 -7.00 -10.74
CA GLY A 110 -13.13 -6.47 -11.04
C GLY A 110 -14.02 -6.22 -9.82
N GLN A 111 -13.45 -6.20 -8.60
CA GLN A 111 -14.22 -5.97 -7.38
C GLN A 111 -14.54 -4.49 -7.13
N ASP A 112 -13.68 -3.59 -7.55
CA ASP A 112 -13.85 -2.15 -7.34
C ASP A 112 -14.72 -1.55 -8.46
N ASP A 113 -15.68 -0.69 -8.10
CA ASP A 113 -16.61 -0.09 -9.07
C ASP A 113 -15.89 0.85 -10.04
N ILE A 114 -15.76 0.42 -11.29
CA ILE A 114 -15.14 1.20 -12.36
C ILE A 114 -15.86 2.54 -12.64
N ASN A 115 -17.13 2.68 -12.26
CA ASN A 115 -17.89 3.90 -12.50
C ASN A 115 -17.45 5.06 -11.58
N ALA A 116 -16.80 4.76 -10.46
CA ALA A 116 -16.18 5.78 -9.61
C ALA A 116 -15.12 6.62 -10.36
N MET A 117 -14.55 6.11 -11.48
CA MET A 117 -13.62 6.86 -12.33
C MET A 117 -14.22 8.14 -12.90
N ASP A 118 -15.53 8.18 -13.17
CA ASP A 118 -16.20 9.38 -13.67
C ASP A 118 -16.10 10.54 -12.67
N GLU A 119 -16.37 10.25 -11.41
CA GLU A 119 -16.28 11.23 -10.33
C GLU A 119 -14.82 11.59 -10.01
N MET A 120 -13.90 10.61 -10.07
CA MET A 120 -12.47 10.86 -9.90
C MET A 120 -11.96 11.85 -10.95
N MET A 121 -12.32 11.67 -12.23
CA MET A 121 -11.92 12.58 -13.31
C MET A 121 -12.54 13.98 -13.16
N LYS A 122 -13.79 14.09 -12.69
CA LYS A 122 -14.41 15.37 -12.36
C LYS A 122 -13.66 16.09 -11.25
N ASN A 123 -13.33 15.40 -10.15
CA ASN A 123 -12.54 15.97 -9.05
C ASN A 123 -11.12 16.42 -9.49
N TYR A 124 -10.50 15.68 -10.42
CA TYR A 124 -9.23 16.10 -11.03
C TYR A 124 -9.39 17.42 -11.79
N ARG A 125 -10.46 17.58 -12.56
CA ARG A 125 -10.78 18.85 -13.24
C ARG A 125 -11.02 20.01 -12.27
N ASP A 126 -11.56 19.72 -11.08
CA ASP A 126 -11.75 20.71 -10.01
C ASP A 126 -10.45 21.01 -9.25
N GLY A 127 -9.31 20.55 -9.78
CA GLY A 127 -7.96 20.84 -9.30
C GLY A 127 -7.50 19.98 -8.15
N CYS A 128 -8.06 18.78 -7.97
CA CYS A 128 -7.50 17.76 -7.09
C CYS A 128 -6.44 16.94 -7.82
N HIS A 129 -5.24 16.86 -7.26
CA HIS A 129 -4.12 16.11 -7.84
C HIS A 129 -4.12 14.62 -7.42
N VAL A 130 -4.77 14.31 -6.31
CA VAL A 130 -4.95 12.94 -5.81
C VAL A 130 -6.40 12.73 -5.43
N VAL A 131 -7.03 11.66 -5.97
CA VAL A 131 -8.39 11.27 -5.59
C VAL A 131 -8.38 9.83 -5.12
N TYR A 132 -8.71 9.62 -3.84
CA TYR A 132 -8.74 8.30 -3.23
C TYR A 132 -10.09 7.61 -3.47
N GLY A 133 -10.08 6.39 -3.97
CA GLY A 133 -11.23 5.51 -3.91
C GLY A 133 -11.36 4.93 -2.51
N VAL A 134 -12.48 5.21 -1.86
CA VAL A 134 -12.79 4.74 -0.50
C VAL A 134 -13.97 3.79 -0.56
N ARG A 135 -13.79 2.59 -0.04
CA ARG A 135 -14.87 1.60 0.01
C ARG A 135 -15.94 2.06 1.00
N SER A 136 -17.17 2.22 0.52
CA SER A 136 -18.33 2.48 1.39
C SER A 136 -18.53 1.30 2.34
N LYS A 137 -19.00 1.59 3.56
CA LYS A 137 -19.21 0.57 4.60
C LYS A 137 -20.27 -0.43 4.10
N ARG A 138 -19.96 -1.73 4.20
CA ARG A 138 -21.00 -2.76 4.10
C ARG A 138 -21.80 -2.80 5.41
N ASP A 139 -23.10 -2.64 5.32
CA ASP A 139 -24.02 -2.84 6.47
C ASP A 139 -24.03 -4.30 6.96
N THR A 140 -23.41 -5.22 6.21
CA THR A 140 -23.33 -6.67 6.49
C THR A 140 -22.16 -7.08 7.38
N ASP A 141 -21.27 -6.16 7.82
CA ASP A 141 -20.17 -6.52 8.68
C ASP A 141 -20.64 -6.81 10.11
N THR A 142 -20.35 -8.02 10.61
CA THR A 142 -20.65 -8.41 11.99
C THR A 142 -20.01 -7.42 12.98
N PHE A 143 -20.70 -7.12 14.07
CA PHE A 143 -20.24 -6.21 15.15
C PHE A 143 -18.79 -6.49 15.58
N PHE A 144 -18.41 -7.77 15.67
CA PHE A 144 -17.05 -8.17 16.04
C PHE A 144 -16.00 -7.75 14.97
N LYS A 145 -16.28 -7.94 13.68
CA LYS A 145 -15.39 -7.50 12.60
C LYS A 145 -15.21 -5.98 12.58
N ARG A 146 -16.28 -5.25 12.86
CA ARG A 146 -16.26 -3.78 12.91
C ARG A 146 -15.42 -3.25 14.07
N VAL A 147 -15.61 -3.80 15.29
CA VAL A 147 -14.84 -3.39 16.48
C VAL A 147 -13.35 -3.74 16.33
N THR A 148 -13.04 -4.92 15.80
CA THR A 148 -11.63 -5.31 15.56
C THR A 148 -10.97 -4.45 14.49
N ALA A 149 -11.68 -4.09 13.41
CA ALA A 149 -11.16 -3.20 12.36
C ALA A 149 -10.95 -1.77 12.93
N GLU A 150 -11.91 -1.20 13.63
CA GLU A 150 -11.76 0.13 14.26
C GLU A 150 -10.62 0.15 15.29
N GLY A 151 -10.51 -0.89 16.12
CA GLY A 151 -9.39 -1.06 17.06
C GLY A 151 -8.04 -1.13 16.35
N PHE A 152 -7.97 -1.85 15.25
CA PHE A 152 -6.77 -1.97 14.42
C PHE A 152 -6.34 -0.60 13.83
N TYR A 153 -7.25 0.16 13.25
CA TYR A 153 -6.94 1.48 12.70
C TYR A 153 -6.54 2.48 13.78
N LYS A 154 -7.22 2.48 14.94
CA LYS A 154 -6.82 3.30 16.09
C LYS A 154 -5.41 2.95 16.57
N PHE A 155 -5.08 1.67 16.61
CA PHE A 155 -3.73 1.20 16.94
C PHE A 155 -2.69 1.67 15.93
N MET A 156 -2.98 1.59 14.61
CA MET A 156 -2.11 2.10 13.55
C MET A 156 -1.84 3.61 13.71
N THR A 157 -2.89 4.41 13.92
CA THR A 157 -2.76 5.86 14.15
C THR A 157 -1.98 6.17 15.43
N LEU A 158 -2.24 5.44 16.54
CA LEU A 158 -1.48 5.56 17.79
C LEU A 158 0.01 5.30 17.53
N MET A 159 0.33 4.27 16.75
CA MET A 159 1.69 3.92 16.35
C MET A 159 2.29 4.88 15.32
N GLY A 160 1.52 5.87 14.82
CA GLY A 160 1.99 6.94 13.92
C GLY A 160 2.00 6.57 12.45
N ALA A 161 1.27 5.54 12.07
CA ALA A 161 0.97 5.23 10.69
C ALA A 161 -0.34 5.91 10.29
N ASP A 162 -0.26 7.19 9.91
CA ASP A 162 -1.41 7.94 9.43
C ASP A 162 -1.73 7.50 8.00
N THR A 163 -2.72 6.63 7.88
CA THR A 163 -3.25 6.17 6.59
C THR A 163 -4.69 6.64 6.44
N VAL A 164 -5.10 6.99 5.22
CA VAL A 164 -6.50 7.31 4.94
C VAL A 164 -7.33 6.05 5.23
N PHE A 165 -8.36 6.20 6.07
CA PHE A 165 -9.17 5.07 6.51
C PHE A 165 -9.84 4.38 5.31
N ASN A 166 -9.73 3.05 5.24
CA ASN A 166 -10.43 2.18 4.27
C ASN A 166 -10.18 2.50 2.79
N HIS A 167 -9.07 3.21 2.43
CA HIS A 167 -8.75 3.41 1.03
C HIS A 167 -8.08 2.18 0.42
N ALA A 168 -8.45 1.91 -0.81
CA ALA A 168 -7.84 0.88 -1.66
C ALA A 168 -6.63 1.45 -2.43
N ASP A 169 -5.93 0.60 -3.19
CA ASP A 169 -4.96 1.05 -4.19
C ASP A 169 -5.65 1.64 -5.43
N TYR A 170 -6.99 1.76 -5.40
CA TYR A 170 -7.81 2.47 -6.35
C TYR A 170 -7.71 3.98 -6.10
N ARG A 171 -6.97 4.67 -6.95
CA ARG A 171 -6.74 6.11 -6.81
C ARG A 171 -6.36 6.77 -8.12
N LEU A 172 -6.78 8.03 -8.27
CA LEU A 172 -6.31 8.90 -9.31
C LEU A 172 -5.11 9.71 -8.83
N MET A 173 -4.09 9.86 -9.67
CA MET A 173 -2.94 10.72 -9.44
C MET A 173 -2.60 11.51 -10.70
N SER A 174 -2.44 12.83 -10.57
CA SER A 174 -1.95 13.69 -11.63
C SER A 174 -0.45 13.47 -11.89
N LYS A 175 0.05 13.96 -13.03
CA LYS A 175 1.48 13.92 -13.35
C LYS A 175 2.31 14.60 -12.25
N GLU A 176 1.87 15.75 -11.75
CA GLU A 176 2.56 16.47 -10.68
C GLU A 176 2.64 15.65 -9.40
N ALA A 177 1.55 14.95 -9.05
CA ALA A 177 1.54 14.07 -7.89
C ALA A 177 2.45 12.85 -8.10
N LEU A 178 2.54 12.31 -9.33
CA LEU A 178 3.46 11.23 -9.68
C LEU A 178 4.92 11.69 -9.66
N ASP A 179 5.21 12.91 -10.12
CA ASP A 179 6.55 13.53 -10.03
C ASP A 179 6.97 13.72 -8.57
N GLY A 180 6.03 14.12 -7.70
CA GLY A 180 6.24 14.17 -6.26
C GLY A 180 6.52 12.79 -5.68
N LEU A 181 5.72 11.78 -6.03
CA LEU A 181 5.89 10.39 -5.57
C LEU A 181 7.23 9.80 -6.03
N ALA A 182 7.71 10.15 -7.22
CA ALA A 182 8.97 9.67 -7.77
C ALA A 182 10.21 10.11 -6.95
N GLN A 183 10.08 11.15 -6.13
CA GLN A 183 11.15 11.63 -5.24
C GLN A 183 11.35 10.73 -4.02
N PHE A 184 10.34 9.93 -3.65
CA PHE A 184 10.43 8.97 -2.56
C PHE A 184 11.17 7.72 -3.02
N LYS A 185 12.42 7.59 -2.58
CA LYS A 185 13.35 6.51 -3.03
C LYS A 185 13.40 5.32 -2.09
N GLU A 186 12.57 5.30 -1.05
CA GLU A 186 12.56 4.23 -0.04
C GLU A 186 12.36 2.86 -0.69
N VAL A 187 13.21 1.91 -0.34
CA VAL A 187 13.12 0.51 -0.81
C VAL A 187 11.93 -0.17 -0.14
N ASN A 188 11.69 0.17 1.13
CA ASN A 188 10.58 -0.35 1.93
C ASN A 188 9.31 0.50 1.71
N LEU A 189 8.82 0.49 0.48
CA LEU A 189 7.70 1.32 0.05
C LEU A 189 6.37 0.83 0.66
N PHE A 190 5.61 1.77 1.21
CA PHE A 190 4.22 1.59 1.60
C PHE A 190 3.36 2.67 0.93
N LEU A 191 2.93 2.40 -0.30
CA LEU A 191 2.22 3.38 -1.15
C LEU A 191 1.04 4.04 -0.46
N ARG A 192 0.28 3.29 0.34
CA ARG A 192 -0.88 3.82 1.08
C ARG A 192 -0.52 4.90 2.10
N GLY A 193 0.70 4.86 2.62
CA GLY A 193 1.22 5.89 3.52
C GLY A 193 2.03 6.96 2.81
N THR A 194 2.75 6.61 1.74
CA THR A 194 3.64 7.54 1.03
C THR A 194 2.86 8.54 0.17
N VAL A 195 1.77 8.11 -0.51
CA VAL A 195 0.99 9.00 -1.39
C VAL A 195 0.41 10.22 -0.64
N PRO A 196 -0.17 10.10 0.58
CA PRO A 196 -0.58 11.27 1.35
C PRO A 196 0.56 12.25 1.68
N MET A 197 1.79 11.74 1.84
CA MET A 197 2.97 12.57 2.17
C MET A 197 3.41 13.47 1.02
N VAL A 198 2.97 13.19 -0.22
CA VAL A 198 3.24 14.07 -1.38
C VAL A 198 2.61 15.45 -1.19
N GLY A 199 1.53 15.58 -0.42
CA GLY A 199 0.99 16.83 0.09
C GLY A 199 0.17 17.66 -0.90
N TYR A 200 -0.16 17.15 -2.10
CA TYR A 200 -1.04 17.85 -3.04
C TYR A 200 -2.50 17.82 -2.60
N LYS A 201 -3.29 18.79 -3.14
CA LYS A 201 -4.75 18.84 -2.92
C LYS A 201 -5.38 17.50 -3.27
N SER A 202 -6.08 16.91 -2.29
CA SER A 202 -6.68 15.59 -2.43
C SER A 202 -8.14 15.57 -1.97
N THR A 203 -8.88 14.58 -2.46
CA THR A 203 -10.26 14.29 -2.05
C THR A 203 -10.52 12.78 -2.11
N SER A 204 -11.71 12.36 -1.71
CA SER A 204 -12.13 10.95 -1.73
C SER A 204 -13.43 10.78 -2.49
N VAL A 205 -13.52 9.69 -3.25
CA VAL A 205 -14.73 9.21 -3.92
C VAL A 205 -15.12 7.89 -3.30
N TYR A 206 -16.37 7.78 -2.86
CA TYR A 206 -16.89 6.58 -2.20
C TYR A 206 -17.55 5.66 -3.23
N TYR A 207 -17.23 4.36 -3.16
CA TYR A 207 -17.78 3.36 -4.07
C TYR A 207 -18.14 2.06 -3.35
N GLU A 208 -19.03 1.28 -3.95
CA GLU A 208 -19.38 -0.06 -3.48
C GLU A 208 -18.42 -1.11 -4.03
N ARG A 209 -18.12 -2.12 -3.23
CA ARG A 209 -17.28 -3.24 -3.64
C ARG A 209 -18.15 -4.42 -4.03
N PHE A 210 -17.92 -4.95 -5.22
CA PHE A 210 -18.57 -6.16 -5.73
C PHE A 210 -17.87 -7.45 -5.28
N GLU A 211 -18.51 -8.59 -5.52
CA GLU A 211 -17.87 -9.89 -5.36
C GLU A 211 -16.85 -10.11 -6.47
N ARG A 212 -15.83 -10.92 -6.20
CA ARG A 212 -14.82 -11.25 -7.22
C ARG A 212 -15.46 -11.95 -8.41
N ILE A 213 -15.04 -11.58 -9.62
CA ILE A 213 -15.52 -12.20 -10.85
C ILE A 213 -14.96 -13.63 -10.97
N ALA A 214 -13.71 -13.88 -10.52
CA ALA A 214 -13.06 -15.19 -10.50
C ALA A 214 -11.93 -15.24 -9.45
N GLY A 215 -11.53 -16.45 -9.02
CA GLY A 215 -10.41 -16.69 -8.10
C GLY A 215 -10.80 -16.75 -6.62
N GLU A 216 -10.01 -17.48 -5.81
CA GLU A 216 -10.19 -17.62 -4.36
C GLU A 216 -9.36 -16.59 -3.59
N SER A 217 -9.96 -15.98 -2.56
CA SER A 217 -9.25 -15.06 -1.67
C SER A 217 -8.68 -15.82 -0.48
N HIS A 218 -7.40 -16.09 -0.48
CA HIS A 218 -6.67 -16.54 0.71
C HIS A 218 -5.85 -15.39 1.30
N TYR A 219 -6.47 -14.60 2.18
CA TYR A 219 -5.74 -13.64 3.01
C TYR A 219 -5.65 -14.17 4.45
N PRO A 220 -4.65 -14.99 4.79
CA PRO A 220 -4.47 -15.51 6.14
C PRO A 220 -4.15 -14.36 7.10
N PHE A 221 -4.56 -14.50 8.36
CA PHE A 221 -4.32 -13.52 9.43
C PHE A 221 -2.85 -13.09 9.55
N SER A 222 -1.92 -14.01 9.28
CA SER A 222 -0.48 -13.72 9.26
C SER A 222 -0.08 -12.66 8.22
N LYS A 223 -0.72 -12.63 7.03
CA LYS A 223 -0.47 -11.60 6.02
C LYS A 223 -1.00 -10.23 6.46
N MET A 224 -2.16 -10.19 7.13
CA MET A 224 -2.68 -8.94 7.70
C MET A 224 -1.75 -8.38 8.78
N LEU A 225 -1.26 -9.23 9.69
CA LEU A 225 -0.33 -8.81 10.74
C LEU A 225 0.98 -8.29 10.15
N ASN A 226 1.55 -8.99 9.16
CA ASN A 226 2.76 -8.56 8.46
C ASN A 226 2.56 -7.22 7.74
N LEU A 227 1.40 -7.00 7.11
CA LEU A 227 1.07 -5.72 6.47
C LEU A 227 1.02 -4.59 7.49
N ALA A 228 0.44 -4.84 8.67
CA ALA A 228 0.37 -3.87 9.76
C ALA A 228 1.76 -3.53 10.30
N LEU A 229 2.55 -4.54 10.65
CA LEU A 229 3.92 -4.37 11.16
C LEU A 229 4.78 -3.61 10.14
N ASN A 230 4.69 -4.01 8.87
CA ASN A 230 5.40 -3.31 7.79
C ASN A 230 4.95 -1.85 7.65
N GLY A 231 3.65 -1.56 7.71
CA GLY A 231 3.13 -0.20 7.65
C GLY A 231 3.62 0.65 8.82
N ILE A 232 3.51 0.16 10.06
CA ILE A 232 3.96 0.88 11.25
C ILE A 232 5.47 1.17 11.20
N THR A 233 6.26 0.13 10.97
CA THR A 233 7.73 0.25 11.01
C THR A 233 8.31 0.96 9.79
N SER A 234 7.56 1.11 8.68
CA SER A 234 7.97 1.91 7.52
C SER A 234 7.68 3.39 7.70
N LEU A 235 6.57 3.74 8.37
CA LEU A 235 6.11 5.12 8.46
C LEU A 235 6.42 5.80 9.79
N SER A 236 6.77 5.04 10.83
CA SER A 236 6.85 5.60 12.18
C SER A 236 7.98 5.02 13.01
N VAL A 237 8.62 5.89 13.79
CA VAL A 237 9.59 5.52 14.84
C VAL A 237 8.95 5.48 16.24
N LYS A 238 7.64 5.71 16.36
CA LYS A 238 6.94 5.69 17.67
C LYS A 238 7.13 4.38 18.44
N PRO A 239 7.12 3.18 17.83
CA PRO A 239 7.40 1.94 18.56
C PRO A 239 8.74 1.97 19.32
N LEU A 240 9.79 2.54 18.74
CA LEU A 240 11.08 2.70 19.42
C LEU A 240 10.98 3.65 20.62
N ARG A 241 10.21 4.74 20.49
CA ARG A 241 9.99 5.68 21.60
C ARG A 241 9.22 5.04 22.75
N TYR A 242 8.23 4.19 22.46
CA TYR A 242 7.50 3.43 23.50
C TYR A 242 8.41 2.45 24.22
N ILE A 243 9.31 1.75 23.51
CA ILE A 243 10.32 0.88 24.10
C ILE A 243 11.25 1.67 25.02
N THR A 244 11.72 2.85 24.57
CA THR A 244 12.55 3.73 25.38
C THR A 244 11.79 4.18 26.64
N GLY A 245 10.53 4.60 26.51
CA GLY A 245 9.69 4.97 27.65
C GLY A 245 9.50 3.82 28.63
N LEU A 246 9.22 2.61 28.14
CA LEU A 246 9.12 1.41 28.96
C LEU A 246 10.45 1.14 29.72
N GLY A 247 11.58 1.25 29.04
CA GLY A 247 12.90 1.09 29.63
C GLY A 247 13.15 2.08 30.77
N VAL A 248 12.78 3.35 30.60
CA VAL A 248 12.89 4.37 31.67
C VAL A 248 12.00 4.02 32.86
N VAL A 249 10.74 3.64 32.64
CA VAL A 249 9.82 3.25 33.73
C VAL A 249 10.35 2.03 34.49
N MET A 250 10.84 1.01 33.77
CA MET A 250 11.41 -0.19 34.37
C MET A 250 12.69 0.13 35.17
N SER A 251 13.54 1.01 34.66
CA SER A 251 14.75 1.46 35.36
C SER A 251 14.42 2.17 36.69
N LEU A 252 13.45 3.09 36.65
CA LEU A 252 13.00 3.77 37.88
C LEU A 252 12.37 2.81 38.88
N ALA A 253 11.53 1.88 38.43
CA ALA A 253 10.92 0.85 39.28
C ALA A 253 12.00 -0.06 39.92
N SER A 254 12.98 -0.47 39.14
CA SER A 254 14.12 -1.26 39.63
C SER A 254 14.95 -0.50 40.67
N PHE A 255 15.19 0.79 40.45
CA PHE A 255 15.89 1.63 41.40
C PHE A 255 15.16 1.74 42.75
N ILE A 256 13.85 1.96 42.71
CA ILE A 256 12.97 2.01 43.91
C ILE A 256 13.02 0.64 44.62
N ALA A 257 12.91 -0.47 43.87
CA ALA A 257 12.98 -1.81 44.45
C ALA A 257 14.31 -2.11 45.12
N ILE A 258 15.45 -1.65 44.56
CA ILE A 258 16.76 -1.78 45.14
C ILE A 258 16.84 -1.00 46.48
N LEU A 259 16.40 0.26 46.52
CA LEU A 259 16.38 1.05 47.72
C LEU A 259 15.54 0.39 48.81
N TRP A 260 14.33 -0.10 48.44
CA TRP A 260 13.46 -0.83 49.34
C TRP A 260 14.14 -2.09 49.92
N ALA A 261 14.78 -2.89 49.06
CA ALA A 261 15.49 -4.10 49.46
C ALA A 261 16.65 -3.80 50.47
N ILE A 262 17.39 -2.69 50.25
CA ILE A 262 18.47 -2.26 51.15
C ILE A 262 17.88 -1.86 52.52
N ILE A 263 16.83 -1.06 52.55
CA ILE A 263 16.18 -0.60 53.77
C ILE A 263 15.64 -1.78 54.58
N THR A 264 14.96 -2.74 53.96
CA THR A 264 14.42 -3.93 54.63
C THR A 264 15.52 -4.84 55.19
N LYS A 265 16.65 -4.96 54.48
CA LYS A 265 17.82 -5.69 54.97
C LYS A 265 18.43 -5.03 56.20
N ILE A 266 18.57 -3.71 56.22
CA ILE A 266 19.12 -2.95 57.37
C ILE A 266 18.14 -3.04 58.55
N ALA A 267 16.83 -3.09 58.32
CA ALA A 267 15.79 -3.26 59.37
C ALA A 267 15.69 -4.68 59.90
N GLY A 268 16.57 -5.61 59.51
CA GLY A 268 16.62 -7.00 60.03
C GLY A 268 15.57 -7.94 59.49
N HIS A 269 14.81 -7.55 58.45
CA HIS A 269 13.77 -8.39 57.82
C HIS A 269 14.37 -9.06 56.57
N ALA A 270 14.94 -10.27 56.75
CA ALA A 270 15.42 -11.07 55.63
C ALA A 270 14.25 -11.67 54.86
N ILE A 271 14.13 -11.34 53.59
CA ILE A 271 13.10 -11.91 52.67
C ILE A 271 13.68 -13.18 52.03
N SER A 272 13.03 -14.34 52.27
CA SER A 272 13.29 -15.54 51.50
C SER A 272 12.57 -15.39 50.13
N GLY A 273 13.32 -15.28 49.04
CA GLY A 273 12.70 -14.88 47.76
C GLY A 273 13.32 -15.46 46.52
N TRP A 274 13.93 -16.68 46.59
CA TRP A 274 14.58 -17.28 45.42
C TRP A 274 13.65 -17.41 44.21
N THR A 275 12.40 -17.86 44.43
CA THR A 275 11.38 -18.04 43.36
C THR A 275 10.98 -16.69 42.75
N SER A 276 10.75 -15.67 43.58
CA SER A 276 10.40 -14.33 43.08
C SER A 276 11.53 -13.68 42.28
N MET A 277 12.77 -13.91 42.69
CA MET A 277 13.93 -13.42 41.95
C MET A 277 14.03 -14.04 40.56
N ILE A 278 13.81 -15.36 40.42
CA ILE A 278 13.83 -16.03 39.12
C ILE A 278 12.69 -15.52 38.24
N CYS A 279 11.47 -15.35 38.79
CA CYS A 279 10.35 -14.81 38.01
C CYS A 279 10.65 -13.41 37.49
N VAL A 280 11.19 -12.52 38.31
CA VAL A 280 11.57 -11.15 37.88
C VAL A 280 12.67 -11.19 36.83
N MET A 281 13.71 -12.01 37.01
CA MET A 281 14.80 -12.15 36.03
C MET A 281 14.28 -12.69 34.68
N ALA A 282 13.42 -13.72 34.70
CA ALA A 282 12.84 -14.27 33.50
C ALA A 282 11.94 -13.25 32.78
N PHE A 283 11.13 -12.48 33.52
CA PHE A 283 10.29 -11.43 32.96
C PHE A 283 11.10 -10.30 32.32
N LEU A 284 12.13 -9.81 33.02
CA LEU A 284 13.03 -8.77 32.48
C LEU A 284 13.80 -9.28 31.27
N GLY A 285 14.30 -10.52 31.29
CA GLY A 285 14.95 -11.14 30.13
C GLY A 285 14.02 -11.24 28.91
N GLY A 286 12.77 -11.63 29.14
CA GLY A 286 11.75 -11.66 28.08
C GLY A 286 11.48 -10.28 27.47
N ILE A 287 11.32 -9.24 28.29
CA ILE A 287 11.15 -7.86 27.80
C ILE A 287 12.40 -7.40 27.02
N GLN A 288 13.60 -7.69 27.50
CA GLN A 288 14.82 -7.32 26.79
C GLN A 288 14.92 -7.97 25.41
N LEU A 289 14.61 -9.27 25.30
CA LEU A 289 14.57 -9.98 24.01
C LEU A 289 13.53 -9.39 23.07
N PHE A 290 12.34 -9.05 23.59
CA PHE A 290 11.30 -8.40 22.80
C PHE A 290 11.76 -7.03 22.26
N CYS A 291 12.36 -6.20 23.11
CA CYS A 291 12.90 -4.89 22.73
C CYS A 291 14.00 -5.01 21.67
N LEU A 292 14.91 -5.98 21.83
CA LEU A 292 15.96 -6.28 20.84
C LEU A 292 15.36 -6.75 19.51
N GLY A 293 14.31 -7.56 19.55
CA GLY A 293 13.57 -7.98 18.36
C GLY A 293 13.01 -6.79 17.57
N VAL A 294 12.35 -5.85 18.26
CA VAL A 294 11.82 -4.64 17.59
C VAL A 294 12.94 -3.76 17.03
N ILE A 295 14.04 -3.58 17.76
CA ILE A 295 15.21 -2.85 17.26
C ILE A 295 15.78 -3.56 16.02
N GLY A 296 15.84 -4.90 16.04
CA GLY A 296 16.30 -5.72 14.92
C GLY A 296 15.48 -5.49 13.65
N GLU A 297 14.15 -5.34 13.75
CA GLU A 297 13.28 -4.99 12.63
C GLU A 297 13.65 -3.64 11.99
N TYR A 298 13.90 -2.61 12.81
CA TYR A 298 14.33 -1.31 12.30
C TYR A 298 15.72 -1.36 11.67
N ILE A 299 16.66 -2.09 12.28
CA ILE A 299 18.00 -2.29 11.69
C ILE A 299 17.89 -3.02 10.35
N GLY A 300 17.03 -4.04 10.25
CA GLY A 300 16.76 -4.75 8.99
C GLY A 300 16.23 -3.82 7.89
N LYS A 301 15.38 -2.86 8.24
CA LYS A 301 14.87 -1.84 7.29
C LYS A 301 15.97 -0.85 6.90
N ILE A 302 16.73 -0.33 7.84
CA ILE A 302 17.90 0.55 7.58
C ILE A 302 18.89 -0.16 6.64
N TYR A 303 19.17 -1.43 6.89
CA TYR A 303 20.03 -2.25 6.02
C TYR A 303 19.50 -2.34 4.59
N SER A 304 18.18 -2.52 4.43
CA SER A 304 17.54 -2.58 3.11
C SER A 304 17.62 -1.22 2.39
N GLU A 305 17.37 -0.13 3.10
CA GLU A 305 17.48 1.24 2.58
C GLU A 305 18.92 1.59 2.20
N THR A 306 19.89 1.25 3.04
CA THR A 306 21.33 1.52 2.79
C THR A 306 21.82 0.76 1.54
N LYS A 307 21.31 -0.43 1.27
CA LYS A 307 21.63 -1.16 0.04
C LYS A 307 21.03 -0.55 -1.23
N ALA A 308 19.99 0.25 -1.10
CA ALA A 308 19.33 0.96 -2.20
C ALA A 308 19.07 0.08 -3.44
N ARG A 309 18.69 -1.20 -3.23
CA ARG A 309 18.43 -2.13 -4.34
C ARG A 309 17.20 -1.70 -5.12
N PRO A 310 17.18 -1.86 -6.46
CA PRO A 310 16.01 -1.54 -7.28
C PRO A 310 14.75 -2.25 -6.76
N ARG A 311 13.68 -1.49 -6.58
CA ARG A 311 12.38 -2.01 -6.13
C ARG A 311 11.79 -2.98 -7.15
N TYR A 312 11.96 -2.67 -8.44
CA TYR A 312 11.57 -3.49 -9.58
C TYR A 312 12.57 -3.30 -10.72
N ILE A 313 12.52 -4.18 -11.69
CA ILE A 313 13.23 -4.06 -12.98
C ILE A 313 12.20 -4.40 -14.06
N ILE A 314 11.94 -3.46 -14.96
CA ILE A 314 11.13 -3.70 -16.16
C ILE A 314 11.97 -4.55 -17.11
N GLU A 315 11.41 -5.66 -17.54
CA GLU A 315 12.05 -6.55 -18.51
C GLU A 315 11.83 -6.04 -19.94
N LYS A 316 10.56 -5.76 -20.27
CA LYS A 316 10.12 -5.24 -21.57
C LYS A 316 8.74 -4.63 -21.48
N THR A 317 8.37 -3.88 -22.53
CA THR A 317 7.03 -3.32 -22.70
C THR A 317 6.47 -3.73 -24.06
N THR A 318 5.15 -3.68 -24.22
CA THR A 318 4.51 -3.92 -25.52
C THR A 318 4.81 -2.81 -26.53
N GLU A 319 5.25 -1.63 -26.08
CA GLU A 319 5.68 -0.53 -26.97
C GLU A 319 7.06 -0.81 -27.56
N ASP A 320 8.03 -1.29 -26.76
CA ASP A 320 9.37 -1.67 -27.23
C ASP A 320 9.30 -2.78 -28.30
N GLU A 321 8.32 -3.70 -28.18
CA GLU A 321 8.12 -4.78 -29.15
C GLU A 321 7.54 -4.27 -30.49
N LYS A 322 6.74 -3.18 -30.47
CA LYS A 322 6.20 -2.55 -31.69
C LYS A 322 7.27 -1.76 -32.45
N GLU A 323 8.27 -1.20 -31.76
CA GLU A 323 9.37 -0.46 -32.40
C GLU A 323 10.44 -1.38 -33.05
N ASN A 324 10.51 -2.65 -32.59
CA ASN A 324 11.49 -3.64 -33.08
C ASN A 324 10.94 -4.57 -34.18
N ASN A 325 9.67 -4.46 -34.57
CA ASN A 325 9.00 -5.18 -35.65
C ASN A 325 8.64 -4.22 -36.81
#